data_a9167a1e7bdddc3feb1505b53b7e931d
#
_entry.id   a9167a1e7bdddc3feb1505b53b7e931d
#
_cell.length_a   1.000
_cell.length_b   1.000
_cell.length_c   1.000
_cell.angle_alpha   90.00
_cell.angle_beta   90.00
_cell.angle_gamma   90.00
#
_symmetry.space_group_name_H-M   'P 1'
#
loop_
_entity.id
_entity.type
_entity.pdbx_description
1 polymer ?
#
loop_
_entity_poly.entity_id
_entity_poly.type
_entity_poly.pdbx_seq_one_letter_code
_entity_poly.pdbx_strand_id
1 'polypeptide(L)'
;VEGEMGPDCPASYFQLHENAKFYVDENSGCNLTRVVAPWCIGPCEWTPKFRRKAVVWLCGQVHKPILKLSYQDYLQNSLGGLIESCGAYDAINIQVFNDLQHTITGWPGGKPNADDSTRPVPSLPNPKTVLIFSPHPDDDVISMGGTFIRLAHQGHNVHVAYETSGNVAVHDDVVLQHMDAAREIGFGDRFDEVKALIASKRPGEAEPRELLNLKGAIRRSEAKGAVRSFGLDADHNAHFLNLPFYESGGIQKLPRSQADVDIIKSL
;
A
#
# COMPACT_ATOMS: atom_id res chain seq x y z
N VAL A 1 24.85 19.04 8.22
CA VAL A 1 24.73 20.16 9.16
C VAL A 1 24.79 19.65 10.60
N GLU A 2 24.07 18.62 10.96
CA GLU A 2 23.98 18.09 12.36
C GLU A 2 24.74 16.76 12.55
N GLY A 3 25.36 16.20 11.52
CA GLY A 3 26.13 14.96 11.58
C GLY A 3 27.55 15.15 12.16
N GLU A 4 28.28 14.06 12.30
CA GLU A 4 29.67 14.08 12.71
C GLU A 4 30.54 14.90 11.76
N MET A 5 31.47 15.66 12.33
CA MET A 5 32.42 16.41 11.52
C MET A 5 33.54 15.49 11.06
N GLY A 6 33.78 15.46 9.76
CA GLY A 6 34.80 14.60 9.21
C GLY A 6 35.05 14.79 7.70
N PRO A 7 36.11 14.20 7.18
CA PRO A 7 36.50 14.33 5.78
C PRO A 7 35.50 13.66 4.82
N ASP A 8 34.70 12.71 5.30
CA ASP A 8 33.65 12.04 4.50
C ASP A 8 32.53 13.00 4.07
N CYS A 9 32.32 14.06 4.86
CA CYS A 9 31.42 15.15 4.52
C CYS A 9 32.11 16.49 4.80
N PRO A 10 32.88 17.05 3.86
CA PRO A 10 33.63 18.31 4.09
C PRO A 10 32.74 19.48 4.53
N ALA A 11 31.49 19.53 4.10
CA ALA A 11 30.54 20.55 4.55
C ALA A 11 30.24 20.48 6.04
N SER A 12 30.54 19.40 6.73
CA SER A 12 30.36 19.26 8.18
C SER A 12 31.24 20.25 8.97
N TYR A 13 32.38 20.65 8.41
CA TYR A 13 33.29 21.62 9.06
C TYR A 13 32.68 23.02 9.16
N PHE A 14 31.64 23.36 8.39
CA PHE A 14 30.91 24.62 8.60
C PHE A 14 30.24 24.74 9.96
N GLN A 15 30.08 23.64 10.69
CA GLN A 15 29.61 23.66 12.09
C GLN A 15 30.56 24.43 13.03
N LEU A 16 31.84 24.55 12.66
CA LEU A 16 32.83 25.30 13.43
C LEU A 16 32.87 26.79 13.06
N HIS A 17 32.16 27.21 12.03
CA HIS A 17 32.22 28.58 11.54
C HIS A 17 31.18 29.45 12.25
N GLU A 18 31.62 30.45 12.99
CA GLU A 18 30.78 31.31 13.85
C GLU A 18 29.63 32.02 13.10
N ASN A 19 29.80 32.31 11.82
CA ASN A 19 28.84 33.06 11.00
C ASN A 19 28.24 32.22 9.84
N ALA A 20 28.30 30.89 9.89
CA ALA A 20 27.67 30.03 8.88
C ALA A 20 26.14 30.11 9.00
N LYS A 21 25.47 30.28 7.84
CA LYS A 21 24.00 30.21 7.72
C LYS A 21 23.65 29.19 6.69
N PHE A 22 22.72 28.28 7.03
CA PHE A 22 22.23 27.25 6.14
C PHE A 22 20.80 27.58 5.70
N TYR A 23 20.59 27.65 4.40
CA TYR A 23 19.27 27.83 3.80
C TYR A 23 18.82 26.49 3.27
N VAL A 24 17.73 25.97 3.82
CA VAL A 24 17.17 24.67 3.45
C VAL A 24 15.68 24.80 3.17
N ASP A 25 15.18 24.06 2.19
CA ASP A 25 13.75 23.87 1.96
C ASP A 25 13.21 22.68 2.79
N GLU A 26 11.92 22.37 2.66
CA GLU A 26 11.29 21.28 3.40
C GLU A 26 11.94 19.92 3.09
N ASN A 27 12.34 19.68 1.84
CA ASN A 27 12.92 18.39 1.44
C ASN A 27 14.36 18.25 1.95
N SER A 28 15.19 19.26 1.76
CA SER A 28 16.58 19.24 2.22
C SER A 28 16.70 19.33 3.75
N GLY A 29 15.71 19.91 4.43
CA GLY A 29 15.63 20.02 5.87
C GLY A 29 14.91 18.88 6.59
N CYS A 30 14.33 17.90 5.87
CA CYS A 30 13.43 16.90 6.44
C CYS A 30 14.07 15.99 7.52
N ASN A 31 15.39 15.82 7.47
CA ASN A 31 16.15 15.01 8.43
C ASN A 31 16.77 15.81 9.58
N LEU A 32 16.58 17.12 9.64
CA LEU A 32 17.07 17.92 10.76
C LEU A 32 16.37 17.53 12.07
N THR A 33 17.11 17.54 13.17
CA THR A 33 16.59 17.17 14.50
C THR A 33 15.34 17.96 14.85
N ARG A 34 15.29 19.25 14.51
CA ARG A 34 14.11 20.10 14.71
C ARG A 34 12.85 19.61 13.96
N VAL A 35 13.02 18.84 12.89
CA VAL A 35 11.92 18.28 12.10
C VAL A 35 11.58 16.87 12.56
N VAL A 36 12.60 16.03 12.76
CA VAL A 36 12.43 14.61 13.12
C VAL A 36 12.06 14.43 14.58
N ALA A 37 12.82 15.10 15.49
CA ALA A 37 12.70 14.97 16.94
C ALA A 37 12.81 16.34 17.63
N PRO A 38 11.88 17.29 17.41
CA PRO A 38 11.97 18.65 17.90
C PRO A 38 12.01 18.74 19.43
N TRP A 39 11.50 17.75 20.16
CA TRP A 39 11.60 17.65 21.62
C TRP A 39 13.05 17.56 22.15
N CYS A 40 13.99 17.17 21.30
CA CYS A 40 15.42 17.18 21.63
C CYS A 40 16.02 18.59 21.64
N ILE A 41 15.33 19.58 21.05
CA ILE A 41 15.83 20.95 20.88
C ILE A 41 15.12 21.92 21.82
N GLY A 42 13.84 21.72 22.10
CA GLY A 42 13.06 22.63 22.89
C GLY A 42 11.66 22.13 23.24
N PRO A 43 10.88 22.98 23.95
CA PRO A 43 9.51 22.64 24.33
C PRO A 43 8.63 22.34 23.12
N CYS A 44 7.74 21.36 23.28
CA CYS A 44 6.81 20.94 22.24
C CYS A 44 5.37 20.96 22.74
N GLU A 45 4.43 21.26 21.85
CA GLU A 45 3.01 21.05 22.09
C GLU A 45 2.68 19.57 21.84
N TRP A 46 2.24 18.86 22.87
CA TRP A 46 1.99 17.41 22.83
C TRP A 46 0.59 17.05 22.32
N THR A 47 0.31 17.35 21.05
CA THR A 47 -0.91 16.88 20.40
C THR A 47 -0.92 15.34 20.28
N PRO A 48 -2.09 14.68 20.12
CA PRO A 48 -2.15 13.21 19.93
C PRO A 48 -1.25 12.70 18.79
N LYS A 49 -1.22 13.42 17.66
CA LYS A 49 -0.35 13.10 16.53
C LYS A 49 1.13 13.21 16.90
N PHE A 50 1.50 14.25 17.64
CA PHE A 50 2.87 14.52 18.00
C PHE A 50 3.39 13.53 19.06
N ARG A 51 2.55 13.22 20.05
CA ARG A 51 2.81 12.18 21.05
C ARG A 51 3.06 10.82 20.40
N ARG A 52 2.20 10.39 19.46
CA ARG A 52 2.39 9.16 18.71
C ARG A 52 3.72 9.15 17.95
N LYS A 53 4.05 10.26 17.27
CA LYS A 53 5.33 10.41 16.55
C LYS A 53 6.52 10.21 17.49
N ALA A 54 6.49 10.84 18.67
CA ALA A 54 7.58 10.78 19.65
C ALA A 54 7.77 9.35 20.21
N VAL A 55 6.67 8.67 20.55
CA VAL A 55 6.73 7.30 21.08
C VAL A 55 7.22 6.30 20.05
N VAL A 56 6.76 6.41 18.79
CA VAL A 56 7.23 5.55 17.70
C VAL A 56 8.72 5.80 17.42
N TRP A 57 9.14 7.06 17.40
CA TRP A 57 10.56 7.42 17.28
C TRP A 57 11.38 6.83 18.42
N LEU A 58 10.92 6.94 19.68
CA LEU A 58 11.59 6.36 20.83
C LEU A 58 11.78 4.85 20.71
N CYS A 59 10.75 4.12 20.22
CA CYS A 59 10.87 2.68 19.93
C CYS A 59 12.03 2.37 18.99
N GLY A 60 12.21 3.19 17.96
CA GLY A 60 13.32 3.07 17.03
C GLY A 60 14.69 3.34 17.67
N GLN A 61 14.77 4.33 18.57
CA GLN A 61 16.03 4.68 19.24
C GLN A 61 16.49 3.59 20.22
N VAL A 62 15.56 3.03 21.00
CA VAL A 62 15.89 2.06 22.05
C VAL A 62 15.67 0.60 21.65
N HIS A 63 15.19 0.36 20.43
CA HIS A 63 14.86 -0.97 19.88
C HIS A 63 13.91 -1.78 20.78
N LYS A 64 12.93 -1.11 21.37
CA LYS A 64 11.92 -1.73 22.23
C LYS A 64 10.51 -1.52 21.65
N PRO A 65 9.60 -2.51 21.79
CA PRO A 65 8.20 -2.32 21.45
C PRO A 65 7.53 -1.33 22.43
N ILE A 66 6.47 -0.65 22.01
CA ILE A 66 5.80 0.42 22.75
C ILE A 66 5.49 0.03 24.19
N LEU A 67 4.87 -1.14 24.41
CA LEU A 67 4.46 -1.59 25.75
C LEU A 67 5.64 -2.00 26.67
N LYS A 68 6.86 -2.01 26.14
CA LYS A 68 8.09 -2.30 26.89
C LYS A 68 8.96 -1.06 27.14
N LEU A 69 8.53 0.10 26.69
CA LEU A 69 9.20 1.36 27.00
C LEU A 69 9.07 1.65 28.50
N SER A 70 10.18 2.01 29.12
CA SER A 70 10.28 2.34 30.54
C SER A 70 10.40 3.85 30.77
N TYR A 71 10.19 4.30 32.00
CA TYR A 71 10.42 5.68 32.40
C TYR A 71 11.81 6.20 32.03
N GLN A 72 12.83 5.36 32.19
CA GLN A 72 14.22 5.71 31.85
C GLN A 72 14.42 5.92 30.35
N ASP A 73 13.75 5.14 29.51
CA ASP A 73 13.83 5.31 28.05
C ASP A 73 13.36 6.71 27.64
N TYR A 74 12.29 7.20 28.25
CA TYR A 74 11.78 8.56 27.99
C TYR A 74 12.76 9.65 28.46
N LEU A 75 13.28 9.54 29.68
CA LEU A 75 14.16 10.55 30.24
C LEU A 75 15.49 10.66 29.49
N GLN A 76 16.10 9.52 29.14
CA GLN A 76 17.36 9.48 28.42
C GLN A 76 17.25 9.99 26.96
N ASN A 77 16.03 10.08 26.43
CA ASN A 77 15.77 10.53 25.07
C ASN A 77 15.00 11.86 24.99
N SER A 78 15.17 12.71 26.01
CA SER A 78 14.62 14.07 26.05
C SER A 78 13.09 14.15 26.03
N LEU A 79 12.38 13.08 26.41
CA LEU A 79 10.93 13.01 26.44
C LEU A 79 10.32 13.22 27.83
N GLY A 80 11.08 13.78 28.78
CA GLY A 80 10.57 14.14 30.12
C GLY A 80 9.37 15.08 30.05
N GLY A 81 9.40 16.09 29.19
CA GLY A 81 8.28 17.02 29.00
C GLY A 81 7.00 16.34 28.44
N LEU A 82 7.12 15.23 27.74
CA LEU A 82 5.96 14.44 27.33
C LEU A 82 5.27 13.79 28.55
N ILE A 83 6.06 13.20 29.43
CA ILE A 83 5.54 12.59 30.68
C ILE A 83 4.91 13.68 31.58
N GLU A 84 5.59 14.81 31.73
CA GLU A 84 5.10 15.92 32.53
C GLU A 84 3.77 16.48 32.05
N SER A 85 3.62 16.57 30.71
CA SER A 85 2.42 17.13 30.07
C SER A 85 1.26 16.15 29.88
N CYS A 86 1.55 14.86 29.68
CA CYS A 86 0.55 13.87 29.27
C CYS A 86 0.29 12.76 30.30
N GLY A 87 1.05 12.74 31.42
CA GLY A 87 0.89 11.78 32.50
C GLY A 87 1.91 10.62 32.44
N ALA A 88 1.65 9.57 33.21
CA ALA A 88 2.58 8.45 33.38
C ALA A 88 2.94 7.76 32.05
N TYR A 89 4.21 7.36 31.92
CA TYR A 89 4.76 6.75 30.71
C TYR A 89 4.01 5.49 30.27
N ASP A 90 3.56 4.68 31.21
CA ASP A 90 2.79 3.46 30.94
C ASP A 90 1.40 3.77 30.36
N ALA A 91 0.73 4.79 30.86
CA ALA A 91 -0.53 5.29 30.31
C ALA A 91 -0.34 5.83 28.88
N ILE A 92 0.77 6.55 28.63
CA ILE A 92 1.14 7.03 27.30
C ILE A 92 1.40 5.85 26.36
N ASN A 93 2.15 4.83 26.81
CA ASN A 93 2.41 3.61 26.05
C ASN A 93 1.11 2.92 25.64
N ILE A 94 0.20 2.71 26.60
CA ILE A 94 -1.09 2.08 26.38
C ILE A 94 -1.93 2.88 25.38
N GLN A 95 -2.00 4.18 25.55
CA GLN A 95 -2.78 5.04 24.66
C GLN A 95 -2.25 5.00 23.22
N VAL A 96 -0.93 5.16 23.03
CA VAL A 96 -0.33 5.11 21.70
C VAL A 96 -0.46 3.73 21.07
N PHE A 97 -0.33 2.66 21.87
CA PHE A 97 -0.56 1.30 21.40
C PHE A 97 -2.00 1.10 20.90
N ASN A 98 -2.99 1.56 21.68
CA ASN A 98 -4.40 1.49 21.29
C ASN A 98 -4.69 2.32 20.03
N ASP A 99 -4.15 3.55 19.96
CA ASP A 99 -4.28 4.40 18.76
C ASP A 99 -3.75 3.70 17.50
N LEU A 100 -2.65 2.97 17.62
CA LEU A 100 -2.05 2.24 16.49
C LEU A 100 -2.81 0.95 16.13
N GLN A 101 -3.49 0.32 17.08
CA GLN A 101 -4.36 -0.82 16.79
C GLN A 101 -5.55 -0.44 15.90
N HIS A 102 -5.97 0.81 15.90
CA HIS A 102 -7.02 1.35 15.01
C HIS A 102 -6.51 1.70 13.61
N THR A 103 -5.27 1.35 13.29
CA THR A 103 -4.74 1.47 11.93
C THR A 103 -5.00 0.19 11.13
N ILE A 104 -4.62 0.23 9.83
CA ILE A 104 -4.81 -0.89 8.91
C ILE A 104 -3.97 -2.15 9.26
N THR A 105 -2.99 -2.04 10.14
CA THR A 105 -1.99 -3.09 10.41
C THR A 105 -2.44 -4.15 11.43
N GLY A 106 -3.60 -4.01 12.07
CA GLY A 106 -4.09 -4.91 13.09
C GLY A 106 -5.48 -5.48 12.79
N TRP A 107 -5.89 -6.52 13.54
CA TRP A 107 -7.27 -7.01 13.49
C TRP A 107 -8.21 -5.96 14.06
N PRO A 108 -9.25 -5.54 13.34
CA PRO A 108 -10.20 -4.53 13.81
C PRO A 108 -10.93 -4.91 15.10
N GLY A 109 -11.17 -6.20 15.32
CA GLY A 109 -11.84 -6.76 16.50
C GLY A 109 -10.93 -7.54 17.46
N GLY A 110 -9.61 -7.40 17.32
CA GLY A 110 -8.62 -8.20 18.04
C GLY A 110 -8.29 -9.52 17.32
N LYS A 111 -7.12 -10.07 17.59
CA LYS A 111 -6.68 -11.34 17.00
C LYS A 111 -7.49 -12.50 17.58
N PRO A 112 -8.13 -13.34 16.76
CA PRO A 112 -8.87 -14.51 17.25
C PRO A 112 -7.97 -15.43 18.10
N ASN A 113 -8.52 -15.92 19.22
CA ASN A 113 -7.84 -16.84 20.14
C ASN A 113 -6.51 -16.32 20.73
N ALA A 114 -6.30 -15.02 20.76
CA ALA A 114 -5.14 -14.44 21.42
C ALA A 114 -5.37 -14.37 22.93
N ASP A 115 -4.32 -14.63 23.71
CA ASP A 115 -4.32 -14.33 25.14
C ASP A 115 -4.18 -12.81 25.33
N ASP A 116 -5.25 -12.17 25.76
CA ASP A 116 -5.34 -10.74 26.00
C ASP A 116 -5.18 -10.36 27.49
N SER A 117 -4.89 -11.36 28.37
CA SER A 117 -4.81 -11.16 29.82
C SER A 117 -3.77 -10.12 30.24
N THR A 118 -2.73 -9.89 29.41
CA THR A 118 -1.65 -8.93 29.65
C THR A 118 -1.75 -7.67 28.79
N ARG A 119 -2.79 -7.57 27.96
CA ARG A 119 -2.97 -6.42 27.07
C ARG A 119 -3.77 -5.32 27.73
N PRO A 120 -3.48 -4.05 27.38
CA PRO A 120 -4.39 -2.96 27.70
C PRO A 120 -5.74 -3.20 27.04
N VAL A 121 -6.74 -2.43 27.45
CA VAL A 121 -8.15 -2.57 27.01
C VAL A 121 -8.25 -2.96 25.52
N PRO A 122 -9.00 -4.04 25.18
CA PRO A 122 -9.21 -4.46 23.80
C PRO A 122 -9.70 -3.29 22.96
N SER A 123 -9.13 -3.10 21.77
CA SER A 123 -9.59 -2.07 20.86
C SER A 123 -10.98 -2.44 20.32
N LEU A 124 -11.83 -1.44 20.18
CA LEU A 124 -13.11 -1.62 19.49
C LEU A 124 -12.87 -2.03 18.03
N PRO A 125 -13.76 -2.86 17.45
CA PRO A 125 -13.70 -3.19 16.03
C PRO A 125 -13.61 -1.93 15.18
N ASN A 126 -12.60 -1.85 14.31
CA ASN A 126 -12.36 -0.69 13.47
C ASN A 126 -11.97 -1.11 12.05
N PRO A 127 -12.88 -1.79 11.31
CA PRO A 127 -12.62 -2.20 9.94
C PRO A 127 -12.41 -0.97 9.05
N LYS A 128 -11.46 -1.07 8.12
CA LYS A 128 -11.17 -0.04 7.14
C LYS A 128 -11.68 -0.48 5.77
N THR A 129 -12.08 0.47 4.95
CA THR A 129 -12.22 0.25 3.51
C THR A 129 -10.87 0.55 2.87
N VAL A 130 -10.36 -0.43 2.15
CA VAL A 130 -9.05 -0.40 1.51
C VAL A 130 -9.22 -0.58 0.02
N LEU A 131 -8.66 0.32 -0.77
CA LEU A 131 -8.62 0.21 -2.22
C LEU A 131 -7.19 -0.07 -2.65
N ILE A 132 -6.99 -1.21 -3.32
CA ILE A 132 -5.73 -1.61 -3.93
C ILE A 132 -5.79 -1.25 -5.40
N PHE A 133 -4.85 -0.46 -5.88
CA PHE A 133 -4.68 -0.21 -7.31
C PHE A 133 -3.73 -1.25 -7.90
N SER A 134 -4.20 -1.98 -8.90
CA SER A 134 -3.45 -2.98 -9.65
C SER A 134 -3.33 -2.50 -11.10
N PRO A 135 -2.16 -2.08 -11.56
CA PRO A 135 -1.97 -1.63 -12.95
C PRO A 135 -2.44 -2.67 -13.98
N HIS A 136 -2.18 -3.94 -13.74
CA HIS A 136 -2.66 -5.06 -14.55
C HIS A 136 -3.29 -6.13 -13.64
N PRO A 137 -4.15 -7.02 -14.20
CA PRO A 137 -4.76 -8.11 -13.42
C PRO A 137 -3.74 -9.19 -13.01
N ASP A 138 -2.93 -8.95 -12.00
CA ASP A 138 -1.98 -9.83 -11.30
C ASP A 138 -1.07 -9.05 -10.35
N ASP A 139 -0.86 -7.75 -10.57
CA ASP A 139 0.06 -6.92 -9.77
C ASP A 139 -0.35 -6.87 -8.29
N ASP A 140 -1.64 -6.93 -7.98
CA ASP A 140 -2.19 -7.03 -6.63
C ASP A 140 -1.72 -8.28 -5.89
N VAL A 141 -1.52 -9.38 -6.61
CA VAL A 141 -1.04 -10.67 -6.06
C VAL A 141 0.48 -10.72 -6.07
N ILE A 142 1.11 -10.41 -7.20
CA ILE A 142 2.57 -10.54 -7.36
C ILE A 142 3.30 -9.54 -6.46
N SER A 143 2.84 -8.29 -6.44
CA SER A 143 3.54 -7.21 -5.73
C SER A 143 3.14 -7.09 -4.26
N MET A 144 1.90 -7.43 -3.89
CA MET A 144 1.42 -7.22 -2.53
C MET A 144 0.44 -8.29 -2.01
N GLY A 145 0.42 -9.48 -2.61
CA GLY A 145 -0.50 -10.56 -2.22
C GLY A 145 -0.47 -10.91 -0.74
N GLY A 146 0.71 -10.88 -0.10
CA GLY A 146 0.84 -11.07 1.34
C GLY A 146 0.12 -10.00 2.16
N THR A 147 0.15 -8.73 1.74
CA THR A 147 -0.60 -7.64 2.36
C THR A 147 -2.09 -7.79 2.08
N PHE A 148 -2.47 -8.11 0.84
CA PHE A 148 -3.86 -8.25 0.43
C PHE A 148 -4.58 -9.35 1.23
N ILE A 149 -4.03 -10.56 1.27
CA ILE A 149 -4.61 -11.67 2.05
C ILE A 149 -4.67 -11.33 3.55
N ARG A 150 -3.65 -10.61 4.05
CA ARG A 150 -3.63 -10.18 5.45
C ARG A 150 -4.77 -9.23 5.78
N LEU A 151 -5.02 -8.25 4.93
CA LEU A 151 -6.11 -7.29 5.08
C LEU A 151 -7.48 -7.99 5.07
N ALA A 152 -7.68 -8.91 4.12
CA ALA A 152 -8.91 -9.70 4.03
C ALA A 152 -9.12 -10.57 5.29
N HIS A 153 -8.09 -11.30 5.74
CA HIS A 153 -8.15 -12.12 6.97
C HIS A 153 -8.37 -11.29 8.25
N GLN A 154 -7.94 -10.06 8.27
CA GLN A 154 -8.15 -9.14 9.39
C GLN A 154 -9.57 -8.55 9.43
N GLY A 155 -10.41 -8.83 8.44
CA GLY A 155 -11.79 -8.35 8.38
C GLY A 155 -11.94 -6.92 7.88
N HIS A 156 -10.97 -6.41 7.12
CA HIS A 156 -11.12 -5.15 6.41
C HIS A 156 -11.98 -5.32 5.15
N ASN A 157 -12.67 -4.25 4.74
CA ASN A 157 -13.39 -4.19 3.47
C ASN A 157 -12.39 -3.84 2.36
N VAL A 158 -11.93 -4.86 1.62
CA VAL A 158 -10.83 -4.70 0.65
C VAL A 158 -11.38 -4.76 -0.76
N HIS A 159 -11.11 -3.72 -1.54
CA HIS A 159 -11.43 -3.61 -2.96
C HIS A 159 -10.15 -3.56 -3.79
N VAL A 160 -10.21 -4.11 -5.01
CA VAL A 160 -9.12 -4.02 -5.99
C VAL A 160 -9.62 -3.32 -7.24
N ALA A 161 -8.91 -2.30 -7.68
CA ALA A 161 -9.14 -1.60 -8.93
C ALA A 161 -8.07 -1.97 -9.95
N TYR A 162 -8.44 -2.77 -10.93
CA TYR A 162 -7.58 -3.14 -12.06
C TYR A 162 -7.65 -2.05 -13.11
N GLU A 163 -6.55 -1.32 -13.30
CA GLU A 163 -6.51 -0.13 -14.15
C GLU A 163 -6.66 -0.47 -15.63
N THR A 164 -6.05 -1.59 -16.06
CA THR A 164 -6.01 -2.01 -17.46
C THR A 164 -6.49 -3.45 -17.63
N SER A 165 -6.83 -3.84 -18.86
CA SER A 165 -7.22 -5.22 -19.15
C SER A 165 -6.05 -6.22 -19.10
N GLY A 166 -4.81 -5.76 -19.26
CA GLY A 166 -3.62 -6.63 -19.36
C GLY A 166 -3.64 -7.58 -20.55
N ASN A 167 -4.51 -7.34 -21.54
CA ASN A 167 -4.81 -8.24 -22.66
C ASN A 167 -3.59 -8.62 -23.51
N VAL A 168 -2.63 -7.70 -23.69
CA VAL A 168 -1.43 -7.97 -24.50
C VAL A 168 -0.47 -9.00 -23.89
N ALA A 169 -0.60 -9.31 -22.60
CA ALA A 169 0.21 -10.30 -21.91
C ALA A 169 -0.26 -11.74 -22.12
N VAL A 170 -1.44 -11.95 -22.70
CA VAL A 170 -2.00 -13.29 -22.91
C VAL A 170 -1.51 -13.87 -24.24
N HIS A 171 -0.86 -15.02 -24.18
CA HIS A 171 -0.44 -15.75 -25.37
C HIS A 171 -1.63 -16.38 -26.09
N ASP A 172 -1.50 -16.54 -27.42
CA ASP A 172 -2.56 -17.08 -28.25
C ASP A 172 -2.94 -18.51 -27.86
N ASP A 173 -1.95 -19.33 -27.46
CA ASP A 173 -2.18 -20.70 -27.01
C ASP A 173 -3.06 -20.77 -25.76
N VAL A 174 -2.95 -19.78 -24.87
CA VAL A 174 -3.82 -19.68 -23.68
C VAL A 174 -5.27 -19.42 -24.09
N VAL A 175 -5.47 -18.56 -25.09
CA VAL A 175 -6.82 -18.33 -25.66
C VAL A 175 -7.40 -19.61 -26.22
N LEU A 176 -6.63 -20.33 -27.04
CA LEU A 176 -7.06 -21.62 -27.66
C LEU A 176 -7.39 -22.67 -26.58
N GLN A 177 -6.58 -22.76 -25.53
CA GLN A 177 -6.83 -23.64 -24.38
C GLN A 177 -8.17 -23.34 -23.70
N HIS A 178 -8.52 -22.08 -23.50
CA HIS A 178 -9.80 -21.70 -22.91
C HIS A 178 -10.98 -22.01 -23.87
N MET A 179 -10.79 -21.82 -25.17
CA MET A 179 -11.82 -22.18 -26.16
C MET A 179 -12.04 -23.69 -26.25
N ASP A 180 -10.97 -24.49 -26.18
CA ASP A 180 -11.07 -25.95 -26.11
C ASP A 180 -11.84 -26.39 -24.86
N ALA A 181 -11.49 -25.85 -23.70
CA ALA A 181 -12.19 -26.16 -22.46
C ALA A 181 -13.69 -25.80 -22.56
N ALA A 182 -14.02 -24.62 -23.11
CA ALA A 182 -15.41 -24.20 -23.30
C ALA A 182 -16.19 -25.16 -24.22
N ARG A 183 -15.56 -25.61 -25.29
CA ARG A 183 -16.13 -26.59 -26.22
C ARG A 183 -16.39 -27.95 -25.56
N GLU A 184 -15.40 -28.49 -24.82
CA GLU A 184 -15.51 -29.77 -24.12
C GLU A 184 -16.64 -29.83 -23.08
N ILE A 185 -16.91 -28.69 -22.41
CA ILE A 185 -17.98 -28.60 -21.41
C ILE A 185 -19.32 -28.07 -21.99
N GLY A 186 -19.42 -27.90 -23.30
CA GLY A 186 -20.65 -27.52 -23.98
C GLY A 186 -21.06 -26.06 -23.90
N PHE A 187 -20.15 -25.16 -23.57
CA PHE A 187 -20.41 -23.69 -23.51
C PHE A 187 -20.19 -22.97 -24.85
N GLY A 188 -20.29 -23.68 -25.95
CA GLY A 188 -20.17 -23.16 -27.31
C GLY A 188 -18.89 -23.60 -28.00
N ASP A 189 -18.94 -23.54 -29.34
CA ASP A 189 -17.82 -23.92 -30.20
C ASP A 189 -17.43 -22.73 -31.08
N ARG A 190 -16.51 -21.93 -30.61
CA ARG A 190 -15.91 -20.80 -31.33
C ARG A 190 -14.41 -21.04 -31.61
N PHE A 191 -13.95 -22.26 -31.39
CA PHE A 191 -12.53 -22.59 -31.52
C PHE A 191 -11.95 -22.23 -32.87
N ASP A 192 -12.61 -22.64 -33.96
CA ASP A 192 -12.14 -22.39 -35.31
C ASP A 192 -12.21 -20.91 -35.71
N GLU A 193 -13.22 -20.18 -35.23
CA GLU A 193 -13.30 -18.71 -35.39
C GLU A 193 -12.13 -18.00 -34.72
N VAL A 194 -11.83 -18.35 -33.46
CA VAL A 194 -10.73 -17.75 -32.71
C VAL A 194 -9.38 -18.12 -33.32
N LYS A 195 -9.22 -19.36 -33.79
CA LYS A 195 -8.03 -19.79 -34.53
C LYS A 195 -7.82 -18.97 -35.81
N ALA A 196 -8.90 -18.67 -36.54
CA ALA A 196 -8.85 -17.80 -37.73
C ALA A 196 -8.47 -16.36 -37.38
N LEU A 197 -8.99 -15.82 -36.27
CA LEU A 197 -8.60 -14.49 -35.75
C LEU A 197 -7.10 -14.43 -35.42
N ILE A 198 -6.58 -15.46 -34.78
CA ILE A 198 -5.14 -15.55 -34.46
C ILE A 198 -4.31 -15.59 -35.75
N ALA A 199 -4.74 -16.40 -36.74
CA ALA A 199 -4.07 -16.52 -38.04
C ALA A 199 -4.12 -15.22 -38.88
N SER A 200 -5.07 -14.34 -38.62
CA SER A 200 -5.20 -13.04 -39.30
C SER A 200 -4.22 -11.97 -38.82
N LYS A 201 -3.49 -12.21 -37.74
CA LYS A 201 -2.52 -11.26 -37.15
C LYS A 201 -1.40 -10.94 -38.12
N ARG A 202 -0.99 -9.67 -38.16
CA ARG A 202 0.12 -9.22 -38.98
C ARG A 202 1.23 -8.62 -38.11
N PRO A 203 2.50 -8.90 -38.39
CA PRO A 203 3.62 -8.30 -37.67
C PRO A 203 3.57 -6.77 -37.74
N GLY A 204 3.70 -6.13 -36.59
CA GLY A 204 3.71 -4.66 -36.47
C GLY A 204 2.31 -4.01 -36.48
N GLU A 205 1.24 -4.76 -36.62
CA GLU A 205 -0.12 -4.25 -36.46
C GLU A 205 -0.72 -4.63 -35.10
N ALA A 206 -1.73 -3.88 -34.66
CA ALA A 206 -2.51 -4.24 -33.49
C ALA A 206 -3.29 -5.55 -33.73
N GLU A 207 -3.41 -6.36 -32.69
CA GLU A 207 -4.24 -7.57 -32.76
C GLU A 207 -5.71 -7.23 -33.00
N PRO A 208 -6.49 -8.14 -33.61
CA PRO A 208 -7.94 -7.96 -33.80
C PRO A 208 -8.61 -7.63 -32.45
N ARG A 209 -9.52 -6.66 -32.47
CA ARG A 209 -10.22 -6.18 -31.25
C ARG A 209 -10.92 -7.30 -30.50
N GLU A 210 -11.52 -8.24 -31.24
CA GLU A 210 -12.19 -9.39 -30.65
C GLU A 210 -11.22 -10.32 -29.92
N LEU A 211 -10.03 -10.57 -30.47
CA LEU A 211 -8.98 -11.34 -29.82
C LEU A 211 -8.49 -10.64 -28.52
N LEU A 212 -8.27 -9.32 -28.58
CA LEU A 212 -7.91 -8.54 -27.40
C LEU A 212 -8.99 -8.59 -26.32
N ASN A 213 -10.26 -8.58 -26.69
CA ASN A 213 -11.38 -8.71 -25.75
C ASN A 213 -11.40 -10.09 -25.07
N LEU A 214 -11.14 -11.16 -25.81
CA LEU A 214 -11.02 -12.53 -25.27
C LEU A 214 -9.83 -12.62 -24.29
N LYS A 215 -8.68 -12.11 -24.67
CA LYS A 215 -7.50 -12.04 -23.82
C LYS A 215 -7.77 -11.26 -22.52
N GLY A 216 -8.45 -10.13 -22.63
CA GLY A 216 -8.87 -9.34 -21.45
C GLY A 216 -9.89 -10.07 -20.57
N ALA A 217 -10.79 -10.89 -21.17
CA ALA A 217 -11.73 -11.70 -20.41
C ALA A 217 -11.03 -12.79 -19.59
N ILE A 218 -10.01 -13.42 -20.16
CA ILE A 218 -9.15 -14.40 -19.45
C ILE A 218 -8.51 -13.74 -18.24
N ARG A 219 -7.85 -12.59 -18.42
CA ARG A 219 -7.21 -11.86 -17.32
C ARG A 219 -8.19 -11.46 -16.22
N ARG A 220 -9.39 -10.99 -16.59
CA ARG A 220 -10.45 -10.70 -15.60
C ARG A 220 -10.89 -11.94 -14.83
N SER A 221 -10.98 -13.09 -15.51
CA SER A 221 -11.35 -14.35 -14.86
C SER A 221 -10.30 -14.80 -13.84
N GLU A 222 -9.02 -14.68 -14.18
CA GLU A 222 -7.90 -14.99 -13.29
C GLU A 222 -7.89 -14.06 -12.07
N ALA A 223 -8.03 -12.75 -12.27
CA ALA A 223 -8.12 -11.77 -11.21
C ALA A 223 -9.29 -12.03 -10.24
N LYS A 224 -10.48 -12.33 -10.80
CA LYS A 224 -11.64 -12.75 -9.99
C LYS A 224 -11.36 -14.03 -9.20
N GLY A 225 -10.61 -14.97 -9.79
CA GLY A 225 -10.17 -16.19 -9.12
C GLY A 225 -9.29 -15.89 -7.90
N ALA A 226 -8.34 -14.99 -8.05
CA ALA A 226 -7.48 -14.54 -6.96
C ALA A 226 -8.28 -13.88 -5.81
N VAL A 227 -9.17 -12.93 -6.14
CA VAL A 227 -10.04 -12.28 -5.14
C VAL A 227 -10.88 -13.29 -4.36
N ARG A 228 -11.47 -14.28 -5.06
CA ARG A 228 -12.22 -15.37 -4.40
C ARG A 228 -11.33 -16.24 -3.50
N SER A 229 -10.09 -16.50 -3.90
CA SER A 229 -9.15 -17.30 -3.09
C SER A 229 -8.80 -16.63 -1.76
N PHE A 230 -8.93 -15.32 -1.66
CA PHE A 230 -8.75 -14.55 -0.42
C PHE A 230 -10.03 -14.42 0.41
N GLY A 231 -11.11 -15.12 0.01
CA GLY A 231 -12.38 -15.16 0.73
C GLY A 231 -13.27 -13.94 0.50
N LEU A 232 -13.01 -13.17 -0.56
CA LEU A 232 -13.79 -11.99 -0.93
C LEU A 232 -14.77 -12.28 -2.07
N ASP A 233 -15.83 -11.46 -2.18
CA ASP A 233 -16.76 -11.50 -3.29
C ASP A 233 -16.16 -10.77 -4.51
N ALA A 234 -15.80 -11.54 -5.53
CA ALA A 234 -15.18 -10.99 -6.72
C ALA A 234 -16.08 -10.05 -7.53
N ASP A 235 -17.41 -10.19 -7.43
CA ASP A 235 -18.33 -9.30 -8.15
C ASP A 235 -18.54 -7.97 -7.41
N HIS A 236 -18.28 -7.94 -6.12
CA HIS A 236 -18.35 -6.73 -5.30
C HIS A 236 -16.96 -6.07 -5.09
N ASN A 237 -15.91 -6.86 -4.91
CA ASN A 237 -14.61 -6.36 -4.49
C ASN A 237 -13.60 -6.16 -5.62
N ALA A 238 -13.87 -6.67 -6.86
CA ALA A 238 -12.99 -6.48 -8.02
C ALA A 238 -13.60 -5.47 -9.02
N HIS A 239 -12.88 -4.38 -9.26
CA HIS A 239 -13.29 -3.30 -10.16
C HIS A 239 -12.38 -3.25 -11.38
N PHE A 240 -12.93 -3.44 -12.58
CA PHE A 240 -12.18 -3.42 -13.84
C PHE A 240 -12.41 -2.08 -14.56
N LEU A 241 -11.43 -1.18 -14.48
CA LEU A 241 -11.56 0.19 -14.94
C LEU A 241 -11.41 0.32 -16.47
N ASN A 242 -10.60 -0.54 -17.07
CA ASN A 242 -10.31 -0.51 -18.52
C ASN A 242 -9.96 0.90 -18.99
N LEU A 243 -8.97 1.54 -18.36
CA LEU A 243 -8.63 2.94 -18.58
C LEU A 243 -8.31 3.22 -20.07
N PRO A 244 -8.89 4.26 -20.66
CA PRO A 244 -8.77 4.56 -22.08
C PRO A 244 -7.35 4.69 -22.60
N PHE A 245 -6.40 5.18 -21.76
CA PHE A 245 -5.01 5.31 -22.18
C PHE A 245 -4.39 3.97 -22.63
N TYR A 246 -4.80 2.87 -22.01
CA TYR A 246 -4.32 1.51 -22.33
C TYR A 246 -5.17 0.84 -23.39
N GLU A 247 -6.49 0.99 -23.32
CA GLU A 247 -7.47 0.30 -24.16
C GLU A 247 -7.63 0.94 -25.56
N SER A 248 -6.63 1.69 -26.01
CA SER A 248 -6.63 2.37 -27.30
C SER A 248 -6.74 1.45 -28.52
N GLY A 249 -6.50 0.13 -28.34
CA GLY A 249 -6.43 -0.84 -29.43
C GLY A 249 -5.15 -0.76 -30.26
N GLY A 250 -4.34 0.27 -30.07
CA GLY A 250 -3.06 0.44 -30.75
C GLY A 250 -1.90 -0.25 -30.02
N ILE A 251 -0.79 -0.50 -30.76
CA ILE A 251 0.47 -0.97 -30.17
C ILE A 251 1.02 0.07 -29.22
N GLN A 252 1.00 1.33 -29.64
CA GLN A 252 1.44 2.45 -28.80
C GLN A 252 0.26 2.92 -27.92
N LYS A 253 0.52 2.97 -26.61
CA LYS A 253 -0.48 3.44 -25.65
C LYS A 253 -0.62 4.96 -25.71
N LEU A 254 -1.81 5.47 -25.39
CA LEU A 254 -2.08 6.90 -25.35
C LEU A 254 -1.52 7.52 -24.04
N PRO A 255 -1.22 8.82 -24.03
CA PRO A 255 -1.01 9.54 -22.78
C PRO A 255 -2.25 9.46 -21.88
N ARG A 256 -2.05 9.39 -20.55
CA ARG A 256 -3.14 9.50 -19.58
C ARG A 256 -3.87 10.82 -19.74
N SER A 257 -5.18 10.79 -19.65
CA SER A 257 -6.08 11.91 -19.91
C SER A 257 -7.04 12.17 -18.75
N GLN A 258 -7.82 13.22 -18.85
CA GLN A 258 -8.87 13.52 -17.87
C GLN A 258 -9.93 12.40 -17.80
N ALA A 259 -10.21 11.71 -18.91
CA ALA A 259 -11.14 10.59 -18.95
C ALA A 259 -10.69 9.43 -18.03
N ASP A 260 -9.39 9.14 -18.00
CA ASP A 260 -8.83 8.11 -17.10
C ASP A 260 -9.02 8.53 -15.62
N VAL A 261 -8.77 9.79 -15.32
CA VAL A 261 -8.94 10.37 -13.96
C VAL A 261 -10.41 10.34 -13.52
N ASP A 262 -11.33 10.65 -14.41
CA ASP A 262 -12.77 10.69 -14.09
C ASP A 262 -13.31 9.27 -13.79
N ILE A 263 -12.83 8.25 -14.50
CA ILE A 263 -13.16 6.85 -14.21
C ILE A 263 -12.66 6.47 -12.80
N ILE A 264 -11.43 6.80 -12.45
CA ILE A 264 -10.87 6.51 -11.12
C ILE A 264 -11.67 7.22 -10.03
N LYS A 265 -12.09 8.47 -10.25
CA LYS A 265 -12.88 9.24 -9.29
C LYS A 265 -14.31 8.74 -9.11
N SER A 266 -14.81 7.92 -10.03
CA SER A 266 -16.16 7.34 -9.95
C SER A 266 -16.24 6.07 -9.10
N LEU A 267 -15.10 5.54 -8.67
CA LEU A 267 -15.00 4.45 -7.67
C LEU A 267 -15.41 4.95 -6.29
#